data_22f0fa15ab1898cd4fde2d7e2d1c613a
#
_entry.id   22f0fa15ab1898cd4fde2d7e2d1c613a
#
_cell.length_a   1.000
_cell.length_b   1.000
_cell.length_c   1.000
_cell.angle_alpha   90.00
_cell.angle_beta   90.00
_cell.angle_gamma   90.00
#
_symmetry.space_group_name_H-M   'P 1'
#
loop_
_entity.id
_entity.type
_entity.pdbx_description
1 polymer ?
#
loop_
_entity_poly.entity_id
_entity_poly.type
_entity_poly.pdbx_seq_one_letter_code
_entity_poly.pdbx_strand_id
1 'polypeptide(L)'
;MNSSTASIREQDLRARGLVAEQFDDASQQHATAQFGMWVFLATEVLFFGVLFAGYAVCRVRDPQGFLLGSQHTEILFGAVEAGILLLSSATVTFAVNLIRFDERRVVTVLLAITALLGVAFLVLHGVEYYHEHDEHLMVGVDFAQHGPHARGIELFFFLYYAMTLYHSLHVLVGVCVIATMGVLVWRGKIRGEYTTPLVLAGLYWHLVDIVWIFLFPLMYLIGR
;
A
#
# COMPACT_ATOMS: atom_id res chain seq x y z
N MET A 1 4.30 -38.68 -2.74
CA MET A 1 2.87 -38.34 -2.58
C MET A 1 2.15 -39.07 -3.70
N ASN A 2 1.21 -40.04 -3.38
CA ASN A 2 0.61 -40.90 -4.40
C ASN A 2 -0.29 -40.10 -5.36
N SER A 3 -0.21 -40.40 -6.66
CA SER A 3 -1.04 -39.80 -7.72
C SER A 3 -2.55 -39.86 -7.44
N SER A 4 -3.01 -40.92 -6.77
CA SER A 4 -4.40 -41.12 -6.35
C SER A 4 -4.88 -40.13 -5.29
N THR A 5 -4.05 -39.73 -4.33
CA THR A 5 -4.41 -38.75 -3.30
C THR A 5 -4.46 -37.32 -3.87
N ALA A 6 -3.62 -37.01 -4.86
CA ALA A 6 -3.65 -35.75 -5.55
C ALA A 6 -4.93 -35.58 -6.39
N SER A 7 -5.38 -36.62 -7.10
CA SER A 7 -6.59 -36.56 -7.92
C SER A 7 -7.88 -36.42 -7.08
N ILE A 8 -7.97 -37.10 -5.94
CA ILE A 8 -9.13 -37.01 -5.03
C ILE A 8 -9.22 -35.59 -4.45
N ARG A 9 -8.08 -35.00 -4.09
CA ARG A 9 -7.98 -33.64 -3.56
C ARG A 9 -8.42 -32.62 -4.59
N GLU A 10 -7.98 -32.77 -5.84
CA GLU A 10 -8.34 -31.92 -6.97
C GLU A 10 -9.87 -31.92 -7.21
N GLN A 11 -10.47 -33.10 -7.19
CA GLN A 11 -11.93 -33.28 -7.34
C GLN A 11 -12.71 -32.60 -6.19
N ASP A 12 -12.21 -32.67 -4.94
CA ASP A 12 -12.83 -31.99 -3.80
C ASP A 12 -12.76 -30.46 -3.94
N LEU A 13 -11.63 -29.90 -4.40
CA LEU A 13 -11.47 -28.46 -4.64
C LEU A 13 -12.42 -27.96 -5.74
N ARG A 14 -12.58 -28.74 -6.84
CA ARG A 14 -13.54 -28.43 -7.92
C ARG A 14 -14.98 -28.52 -7.43
N ALA A 15 -15.33 -29.57 -6.68
CA ALA A 15 -16.68 -29.75 -6.11
C ALA A 15 -17.09 -28.59 -5.17
N ARG A 16 -16.10 -27.97 -4.52
CA ARG A 16 -16.30 -26.76 -3.67
C ARG A 16 -16.30 -25.45 -4.47
N GLY A 17 -16.12 -25.48 -5.80
CA GLY A 17 -16.04 -24.30 -6.64
C GLY A 17 -14.79 -23.43 -6.39
N LEU A 18 -13.72 -24.01 -5.84
CA LEU A 18 -12.48 -23.31 -5.52
C LEU A 18 -11.50 -23.27 -6.70
N VAL A 19 -11.71 -24.10 -7.72
CA VAL A 19 -11.00 -24.05 -9.00
C VAL A 19 -11.96 -23.56 -10.06
N ALA A 20 -11.64 -22.43 -10.70
CA ALA A 20 -12.47 -21.86 -11.75
C ALA A 20 -12.39 -22.71 -13.02
N GLU A 21 -13.48 -22.75 -13.81
CA GLU A 21 -13.65 -23.64 -14.96
C GLU A 21 -12.56 -23.52 -16.03
N GLN A 22 -11.93 -22.35 -16.13
CA GLN A 22 -10.86 -22.08 -17.11
C GLN A 22 -9.50 -22.66 -16.73
N PHE A 23 -9.33 -23.26 -15.55
CA PHE A 23 -8.07 -23.84 -15.10
C PHE A 23 -8.15 -25.37 -15.04
N ASP A 24 -7.07 -26.02 -15.49
CA ASP A 24 -6.98 -27.48 -15.49
C ASP A 24 -6.79 -28.02 -14.06
N ASP A 25 -6.08 -27.28 -13.20
CA ASP A 25 -5.85 -27.64 -11.81
C ASP A 25 -5.66 -26.44 -10.88
N ALA A 26 -5.70 -26.66 -9.57
CA ALA A 26 -5.52 -25.61 -8.56
C ALA A 26 -4.11 -25.01 -8.58
N SER A 27 -3.09 -25.75 -9.00
CA SER A 27 -1.69 -25.29 -9.08
C SER A 27 -1.52 -24.30 -10.22
N GLN A 28 -2.14 -24.56 -11.37
CA GLN A 28 -2.18 -23.66 -12.50
C GLN A 28 -2.90 -22.36 -12.15
N GLN A 29 -4.06 -22.44 -11.49
CA GLN A 29 -4.79 -21.27 -11.01
C GLN A 29 -3.93 -20.41 -10.06
N HIS A 30 -3.22 -21.05 -9.13
CA HIS A 30 -2.33 -20.37 -8.19
C HIS A 30 -1.16 -19.67 -8.91
N ALA A 31 -0.48 -20.39 -9.81
CA ALA A 31 0.64 -19.84 -10.59
C ALA A 31 0.20 -18.65 -11.46
N THR A 32 -0.96 -18.77 -12.13
CA THR A 32 -1.52 -17.70 -12.96
C THR A 32 -1.89 -16.48 -12.12
N ALA A 33 -2.51 -16.68 -10.96
CA ALA A 33 -2.87 -15.59 -10.05
C ALA A 33 -1.62 -14.87 -9.51
N GLN A 34 -0.57 -15.61 -9.15
CA GLN A 34 0.71 -15.02 -8.75
C GLN A 34 1.37 -14.24 -9.89
N PHE A 35 1.42 -14.82 -11.09
CA PHE A 35 1.97 -14.13 -12.26
C PHE A 35 1.23 -12.83 -12.56
N GLY A 36 -0.11 -12.87 -12.57
CA GLY A 36 -0.94 -11.68 -12.74
C GLY A 36 -0.66 -10.61 -11.68
N MET A 37 -0.49 -11.03 -10.41
CA MET A 37 -0.13 -10.11 -9.33
C MET A 37 1.25 -9.47 -9.54
N TRP A 38 2.26 -10.24 -9.95
CA TRP A 38 3.58 -9.69 -10.25
C TRP A 38 3.57 -8.69 -11.42
N VAL A 39 2.80 -8.96 -12.47
CA VAL A 39 2.61 -8.01 -13.57
C VAL A 39 1.94 -6.73 -13.07
N PHE A 40 0.89 -6.85 -12.26
CA PHE A 40 0.22 -5.71 -11.65
C PHE A 40 1.20 -4.89 -10.77
N LEU A 41 1.93 -5.53 -9.86
CA LEU A 41 2.91 -4.86 -9.00
C LEU A 41 4.00 -4.14 -9.84
N ALA A 42 4.44 -4.74 -10.95
CA ALA A 42 5.39 -4.11 -11.86
C ALA A 42 4.81 -2.83 -12.50
N THR A 43 3.53 -2.82 -12.87
CA THR A 43 2.87 -1.60 -13.40
C THR A 43 2.79 -0.51 -12.35
N GLU A 44 2.52 -0.85 -11.08
CA GLU A 44 2.48 0.12 -9.97
C GLU A 44 3.87 0.70 -9.67
N VAL A 45 4.91 -0.15 -9.68
CA VAL A 45 6.31 0.31 -9.54
C VAL A 45 6.69 1.27 -10.66
N LEU A 46 6.28 0.99 -11.90
CA LEU A 46 6.52 1.89 -13.02
C LEU A 46 5.74 3.20 -12.87
N PHE A 47 4.49 3.15 -12.43
CA PHE A 47 3.67 4.34 -12.20
C PHE A 47 4.31 5.28 -11.17
N PHE A 48 4.63 4.79 -9.97
CA PHE A 48 5.32 5.58 -8.95
C PHE A 48 6.73 5.97 -9.38
N GLY A 49 7.44 5.10 -10.11
CA GLY A 49 8.77 5.37 -10.65
C GLY A 49 8.81 6.58 -11.57
N VAL A 50 7.78 6.77 -12.42
CA VAL A 50 7.65 7.96 -13.27
C VAL A 50 7.43 9.22 -12.41
N LEU A 51 6.62 9.14 -11.35
CA LEU A 51 6.41 10.25 -10.42
C LEU A 51 7.70 10.63 -9.69
N PHE A 52 8.46 9.64 -9.19
CA PHE A 52 9.78 9.86 -8.55
C PHE A 52 10.80 10.44 -9.52
N ALA A 53 10.84 9.97 -10.77
CA ALA A 53 11.71 10.53 -11.80
C ALA A 53 11.33 11.99 -12.11
N GLY A 54 10.03 12.29 -12.25
CA GLY A 54 9.53 13.65 -12.42
C GLY A 54 9.94 14.57 -11.27
N TYR A 55 9.79 14.12 -10.03
CA TYR A 55 10.24 14.81 -8.84
C TYR A 55 11.75 15.08 -8.89
N ALA A 56 12.57 14.08 -9.19
CA ALA A 56 14.02 14.21 -9.27
C ALA A 56 14.46 15.25 -10.32
N VAL A 57 13.84 15.24 -11.51
CA VAL A 57 14.11 16.23 -12.56
C VAL A 57 13.75 17.64 -12.13
N CYS A 58 12.59 17.83 -11.50
CA CYS A 58 12.14 19.15 -11.03
C CYS A 58 13.06 19.68 -9.92
N ARG A 59 13.47 18.81 -9.00
CA ARG A 59 14.41 19.15 -7.92
C ARG A 59 15.79 19.58 -8.43
N VAL A 60 16.32 18.90 -9.46
CA VAL A 60 17.62 19.29 -10.06
C VAL A 60 17.54 20.67 -10.71
N ARG A 61 16.37 21.07 -11.20
CA ARG A 61 16.15 22.41 -11.84
C ARG A 61 16.08 23.56 -10.84
N ASP A 62 15.45 23.35 -9.68
CA ASP A 62 15.38 24.34 -8.60
C ASP A 62 15.60 23.69 -7.22
N PRO A 63 16.86 23.34 -6.88
CA PRO A 63 17.18 22.68 -5.60
C PRO A 63 16.80 23.53 -4.38
N GLN A 64 16.89 24.87 -4.48
CA GLN A 64 16.58 25.80 -3.40
C GLN A 64 15.08 25.85 -3.10
N GLY A 65 14.23 25.88 -4.13
CA GLY A 65 12.78 25.85 -3.97
C GLY A 65 12.31 24.55 -3.32
N PHE A 66 12.88 23.40 -3.72
CA PHE A 66 12.57 22.09 -3.12
C PHE A 66 13.07 21.97 -1.68
N LEU A 67 14.25 22.52 -1.37
CA LEU A 67 14.78 22.58 -0.01
C LEU A 67 13.83 23.38 0.91
N LEU A 68 13.44 24.58 0.48
CA LEU A 68 12.54 25.45 1.23
C LEU A 68 11.14 24.83 1.37
N GLY A 69 10.61 24.22 0.30
CA GLY A 69 9.33 23.51 0.35
C GLY A 69 9.31 22.39 1.39
N SER A 70 10.35 21.55 1.42
CA SER A 70 10.42 20.44 2.37
C SER A 70 10.64 20.87 3.83
N GLN A 71 11.06 22.13 4.09
CA GLN A 71 11.14 22.67 5.45
C GLN A 71 9.76 22.97 6.06
N HIS A 72 8.73 23.14 5.24
CA HIS A 72 7.35 23.35 5.69
C HIS A 72 6.64 22.02 6.04
N THR A 73 7.16 20.86 5.59
CA THR A 73 6.56 19.56 5.95
C THR A 73 6.98 19.15 7.36
N GLU A 74 6.05 18.56 8.13
CA GLU A 74 6.33 18.12 9.49
C GLU A 74 6.88 16.69 9.53
N ILE A 75 8.19 16.53 9.78
CA ILE A 75 8.87 15.22 9.85
C ILE A 75 8.19 14.25 10.84
N LEU A 76 7.67 14.78 11.96
CA LEU A 76 7.08 13.95 12.99
C LEU A 76 5.86 13.18 12.46
N PHE A 77 4.99 13.83 11.67
CA PHE A 77 3.84 13.16 11.04
C PHE A 77 4.31 12.06 10.10
N GLY A 78 5.18 12.37 9.13
CA GLY A 78 5.68 11.37 8.20
C GLY A 78 6.43 10.21 8.85
N ALA A 79 7.18 10.46 9.95
CA ALA A 79 7.88 9.41 10.69
C ALA A 79 6.90 8.49 11.46
N VAL A 80 5.87 9.05 12.10
CA VAL A 80 4.83 8.28 12.79
C VAL A 80 4.04 7.45 11.77
N GLU A 81 3.69 8.03 10.63
CA GLU A 81 3.01 7.35 9.53
C GLU A 81 3.84 6.18 8.99
N ALA A 82 5.15 6.37 8.78
CA ALA A 82 6.06 5.30 8.40
C ALA A 82 6.10 4.17 9.45
N GLY A 83 6.14 4.52 10.73
CA GLY A 83 6.09 3.55 11.83
C GLY A 83 4.79 2.74 11.85
N ILE A 84 3.64 3.39 11.63
CA ILE A 84 2.32 2.76 11.55
C ILE A 84 2.27 1.76 10.39
N LEU A 85 2.73 2.14 9.20
CA LEU A 85 2.74 1.27 8.03
C LEU A 85 3.69 0.09 8.22
N LEU A 86 4.91 0.29 8.73
CA LEU A 86 5.84 -0.79 9.04
C LEU A 86 5.27 -1.80 10.05
N LEU A 87 4.58 -1.31 11.09
CA LEU A 87 3.89 -2.18 12.04
C LEU A 87 2.76 -2.97 11.36
N SER A 88 1.98 -2.32 10.49
CA SER A 88 0.91 -2.96 9.73
C SER A 88 1.45 -4.03 8.78
N SER A 89 2.60 -3.78 8.16
CA SER A 89 3.31 -4.75 7.30
C SER A 89 3.71 -6.01 8.08
N ALA A 90 4.21 -5.84 9.30
CA ALA A 90 4.52 -6.97 10.17
C ALA A 90 3.26 -7.78 10.52
N THR A 91 2.14 -7.12 10.87
CA THR A 91 0.90 -7.82 11.24
C THR A 91 0.30 -8.61 10.08
N VAL A 92 0.30 -8.09 8.84
CA VAL A 92 -0.17 -8.84 7.67
C VAL A 92 0.75 -10.02 7.35
N THR A 93 2.07 -9.86 7.51
CA THR A 93 3.03 -10.96 7.32
C THR A 93 2.76 -12.11 8.30
N PHE A 94 2.52 -11.81 9.58
CA PHE A 94 2.14 -12.82 10.56
C PHE A 94 0.81 -13.48 10.20
N ALA A 95 -0.19 -12.72 9.74
CA ALA A 95 -1.48 -13.26 9.34
C ALA A 95 -1.35 -14.26 8.19
N VAL A 96 -0.56 -13.93 7.13
CA VAL A 96 -0.31 -14.80 5.97
C VAL A 96 0.42 -16.09 6.37
N ASN A 97 1.32 -16.03 7.35
CA ASN A 97 2.03 -17.22 7.83
C ASN A 97 1.15 -18.10 8.72
N LEU A 98 0.35 -17.50 9.62
CA LEU A 98 -0.47 -18.22 10.59
C LEU A 98 -1.71 -18.90 9.97
N ILE A 99 -2.22 -18.42 8.83
CA ILE A 99 -3.40 -19.02 8.19
C ILE A 99 -3.18 -20.50 7.83
N ARG A 100 -1.92 -20.92 7.58
CA ARG A 100 -1.55 -22.32 7.27
C ARG A 100 -1.76 -23.27 8.45
N PHE A 101 -1.78 -22.74 9.68
CA PHE A 101 -2.00 -23.51 10.91
C PHE A 101 -3.48 -23.54 11.34
N ASP A 102 -4.39 -23.04 10.49
CA ASP A 102 -5.85 -22.94 10.71
C ASP A 102 -6.24 -22.07 11.92
N GLU A 103 -5.35 -21.19 12.38
CA GLU A 103 -5.54 -20.25 13.50
C GLU A 103 -6.37 -19.03 13.07
N ARG A 104 -7.60 -19.27 12.64
CA ARG A 104 -8.48 -18.26 12.02
C ARG A 104 -8.76 -17.06 12.91
N ARG A 105 -8.94 -17.27 14.22
CA ARG A 105 -9.23 -16.16 15.15
C ARG A 105 -8.06 -15.20 15.21
N VAL A 106 -6.85 -15.73 15.36
CA VAL A 106 -5.63 -14.91 15.42
C VAL A 106 -5.43 -14.18 14.10
N VAL A 107 -5.57 -14.86 12.97
CA VAL A 107 -5.45 -14.26 11.62
C VAL A 107 -6.48 -13.15 11.42
N THR A 108 -7.75 -13.36 11.80
CA THR A 108 -8.80 -12.33 11.69
C THR A 108 -8.45 -11.10 12.54
N VAL A 109 -7.96 -11.28 13.76
CA VAL A 109 -7.54 -10.18 14.63
C VAL A 109 -6.34 -9.43 14.03
N LEU A 110 -5.33 -10.14 13.51
CA LEU A 110 -4.18 -9.51 12.85
C LEU A 110 -4.60 -8.68 11.63
N LEU A 111 -5.49 -9.19 10.79
CA LEU A 111 -6.01 -8.46 9.62
C LEU A 111 -6.86 -7.24 10.05
N ALA A 112 -7.62 -7.35 11.14
CA ALA A 112 -8.35 -6.21 11.70
C ALA A 112 -7.39 -5.13 12.22
N ILE A 113 -6.32 -5.53 12.92
CA ILE A 113 -5.26 -4.60 13.36
C ILE A 113 -4.60 -3.93 12.17
N THR A 114 -4.24 -4.68 11.11
CA THR A 114 -3.67 -4.13 9.87
C THR A 114 -4.60 -3.08 9.26
N ALA A 115 -5.88 -3.40 9.11
CA ALA A 115 -6.87 -2.47 8.55
C ALA A 115 -7.03 -1.21 9.42
N LEU A 116 -7.06 -1.34 10.75
CA LEU A 116 -7.12 -0.21 11.68
C LEU A 116 -5.88 0.68 11.61
N LEU A 117 -4.69 0.10 11.49
CA LEU A 117 -3.44 0.86 11.30
C LEU A 117 -3.45 1.60 9.95
N GLY A 118 -3.97 0.99 8.87
CA GLY A 118 -4.15 1.67 7.60
C GLY A 118 -5.14 2.83 7.67
N VAL A 119 -6.25 2.68 8.41
CA VAL A 119 -7.19 3.79 8.66
C VAL A 119 -6.53 4.87 9.51
N ALA A 120 -5.74 4.52 10.53
CA ALA A 120 -5.00 5.48 11.34
C ALA A 120 -4.02 6.30 10.50
N PHE A 121 -3.30 5.67 9.55
CA PHE A 121 -2.47 6.37 8.58
C PHE A 121 -3.29 7.39 7.78
N LEU A 122 -4.42 6.98 7.18
CA LEU A 122 -5.26 7.88 6.37
C LEU A 122 -5.82 9.05 7.18
N VAL A 123 -6.15 8.84 8.45
CA VAL A 123 -6.63 9.92 9.34
C VAL A 123 -5.50 10.89 9.66
N LEU A 124 -4.31 10.40 10.01
CA LEU A 124 -3.14 11.26 10.29
C LEU A 124 -2.75 12.08 9.07
N HIS A 125 -2.70 11.46 7.91
CA HIS A 125 -2.39 12.14 6.64
C HIS A 125 -3.45 13.18 6.27
N GLY A 126 -4.72 12.91 6.55
CA GLY A 126 -5.80 13.90 6.41
C GLY A 126 -5.67 15.09 7.37
N VAL A 127 -5.20 14.86 8.59
CA VAL A 127 -4.89 15.94 9.55
C VAL A 127 -3.72 16.78 9.07
N GLU A 128 -2.67 16.16 8.52
CA GLU A 128 -1.53 16.87 7.93
C GLU A 128 -1.99 17.77 6.78
N TYR A 129 -2.80 17.29 5.87
CA TYR A 129 -3.37 18.10 4.78
C TYR A 129 -4.21 19.27 5.29
N TYR A 130 -4.93 19.09 6.40
CA TYR A 130 -5.69 20.18 7.02
C TYR A 130 -4.77 21.27 7.57
N HIS A 131 -3.66 20.90 8.22
CA HIS A 131 -2.64 21.86 8.72
C HIS A 131 -1.99 22.64 7.58
N GLU A 132 -1.61 21.96 6.48
CA GLU A 132 -1.01 22.60 5.30
C GLU A 132 -1.99 23.54 4.59
N HIS A 133 -3.30 23.24 4.62
CA HIS A 133 -4.32 24.15 4.12
C HIS A 133 -4.37 25.45 4.96
N ASP A 134 -4.32 25.33 6.30
CA ASP A 134 -4.33 26.50 7.19
C ASP A 134 -3.09 27.37 7.02
N GLU A 135 -1.96 26.81 6.60
CA GLU A 135 -0.71 27.52 6.27
C GLU A 135 -0.69 28.12 4.86
N HIS A 136 -1.79 28.06 4.10
CA HIS A 136 -1.90 28.56 2.73
C HIS A 136 -0.86 27.98 1.76
N LEU A 137 -0.57 26.68 1.90
CA LEU A 137 0.37 25.93 1.06
C LEU A 137 -0.33 25.15 -0.06
N MET A 138 -1.67 25.20 -0.12
CA MET A 138 -2.45 24.45 -1.11
C MET A 138 -2.34 25.05 -2.50
N VAL A 139 -1.67 24.34 -3.41
CA VAL A 139 -1.45 24.75 -4.79
C VAL A 139 -2.77 24.85 -5.54
N GLY A 140 -3.00 26.00 -6.22
CA GLY A 140 -4.19 26.24 -7.03
C GLY A 140 -5.43 26.69 -6.26
N VAL A 141 -5.43 26.71 -4.93
CA VAL A 141 -6.54 27.16 -4.08
C VAL A 141 -6.16 28.40 -3.29
N ASP A 142 -5.06 28.37 -2.55
CA ASP A 142 -4.67 29.46 -1.63
C ASP A 142 -3.16 29.50 -1.38
N PHE A 143 -2.34 29.42 -2.45
CA PHE A 143 -0.89 29.42 -2.34
C PHE A 143 -0.38 30.87 -2.17
N ALA A 144 0.14 31.20 -0.97
CA ALA A 144 0.51 32.57 -0.60
C ALA A 144 2.03 32.84 -0.51
N GLN A 145 2.88 31.91 -0.94
CA GLN A 145 4.32 32.05 -0.88
C GLN A 145 4.83 33.03 -1.95
N HIS A 146 5.64 34.01 -1.53
CA HIS A 146 6.22 35.05 -2.39
C HIS A 146 7.75 35.06 -2.27
N GLY A 147 8.45 35.32 -3.38
CA GLY A 147 9.91 35.41 -3.38
C GLY A 147 10.57 34.74 -4.60
N PRO A 148 11.90 34.78 -4.67
CA PRO A 148 12.65 34.29 -5.83
C PRO A 148 12.48 32.77 -6.10
N HIS A 149 12.12 31.99 -5.09
CA HIS A 149 11.91 30.54 -5.18
C HIS A 149 10.44 30.11 -5.03
N ALA A 150 9.48 31.04 -5.04
CA ALA A 150 8.05 30.75 -4.87
C ALA A 150 7.54 29.66 -5.84
N ARG A 151 7.96 29.72 -7.11
CA ARG A 151 7.59 28.74 -8.13
C ARG A 151 8.18 27.34 -7.85
N GLY A 152 9.38 27.26 -7.27
CA GLY A 152 10.00 25.99 -6.88
C GLY A 152 9.28 25.37 -5.69
N ILE A 153 8.87 26.17 -4.71
CA ILE A 153 8.06 25.72 -3.56
C ILE A 153 6.68 25.26 -4.05
N GLU A 154 6.02 26.02 -4.92
CA GLU A 154 4.74 25.66 -5.52
C GLU A 154 4.82 24.31 -6.25
N LEU A 155 5.88 24.09 -7.05
CA LEU A 155 6.11 22.85 -7.78
C LEU A 155 6.38 21.67 -6.83
N PHE A 156 7.12 21.92 -5.72
CA PHE A 156 7.32 20.92 -4.68
C PHE A 156 5.98 20.46 -4.08
N PHE A 157 5.12 21.40 -3.64
CA PHE A 157 3.83 21.07 -3.06
C PHE A 157 2.88 20.43 -4.07
N PHE A 158 2.91 20.84 -5.33
CA PHE A 158 2.15 20.16 -6.39
C PHE A 158 2.52 18.66 -6.49
N LEU A 159 3.82 18.36 -6.52
CA LEU A 159 4.30 16.98 -6.59
C LEU A 159 4.06 16.22 -5.28
N TYR A 160 4.21 16.89 -4.14
CA TYR A 160 3.89 16.35 -2.83
C TYR A 160 2.42 15.88 -2.79
N TYR A 161 1.46 16.77 -3.05
CA TYR A 161 0.04 16.40 -3.06
C TYR A 161 -0.29 15.34 -4.10
N ALA A 162 0.26 15.44 -5.30
CA ALA A 162 0.02 14.43 -6.34
C ALA A 162 0.48 13.04 -5.88
N MET A 163 1.72 12.90 -5.38
CA MET A 163 2.27 11.59 -5.00
C MET A 163 1.64 11.04 -3.74
N THR A 164 1.42 11.87 -2.72
CA THR A 164 0.83 11.42 -1.45
C THR A 164 -0.66 11.12 -1.59
N LEU A 165 -1.42 11.86 -2.42
CA LEU A 165 -2.81 11.58 -2.72
C LEU A 165 -2.98 10.23 -3.46
N TYR A 166 -2.16 9.99 -4.50
CA TYR A 166 -2.18 8.69 -5.18
C TYR A 166 -1.80 7.56 -4.24
N HIS A 167 -0.80 7.77 -3.39
CA HIS A 167 -0.43 6.79 -2.38
C HIS A 167 -1.58 6.53 -1.39
N SER A 168 -2.21 7.57 -0.86
CA SER A 168 -3.35 7.46 0.06
C SER A 168 -4.54 6.72 -0.56
N LEU A 169 -4.78 6.91 -1.87
CA LEU A 169 -5.78 6.15 -2.61
C LEU A 169 -5.44 4.65 -2.64
N HIS A 170 -4.17 4.29 -2.86
CA HIS A 170 -3.71 2.90 -2.82
C HIS A 170 -3.83 2.30 -1.41
N VAL A 171 -3.48 3.07 -0.35
CA VAL A 171 -3.72 2.65 1.04
C VAL A 171 -5.20 2.39 1.29
N LEU A 172 -6.09 3.28 0.85
CA LEU A 172 -7.54 3.12 1.00
C LEU A 172 -8.04 1.83 0.34
N VAL A 173 -7.64 1.59 -0.90
CA VAL A 173 -7.96 0.33 -1.62
C VAL A 173 -7.39 -0.86 -0.85
N GLY A 174 -6.16 -0.78 -0.37
CA GLY A 174 -5.52 -1.81 0.44
C GLY A 174 -6.28 -2.11 1.74
N VAL A 175 -6.73 -1.09 2.47
CA VAL A 175 -7.57 -1.24 3.66
C VAL A 175 -8.86 -1.99 3.33
N CYS A 176 -9.54 -1.65 2.23
CA CYS A 176 -10.75 -2.35 1.79
C CYS A 176 -10.47 -3.83 1.44
N VAL A 177 -9.35 -4.11 0.77
CA VAL A 177 -8.92 -5.47 0.43
C VAL A 177 -8.61 -6.27 1.71
N ILE A 178 -7.80 -5.74 2.63
CA ILE A 178 -7.44 -6.41 3.89
C ILE A 178 -8.68 -6.65 4.76
N ALA A 179 -9.58 -5.67 4.88
CA ALA A 179 -10.83 -5.83 5.61
C ALA A 179 -11.72 -6.94 5.00
N THR A 180 -11.80 -7.00 3.66
CA THR A 180 -12.52 -8.06 2.95
C THR A 180 -11.90 -9.42 3.23
N MET A 181 -10.56 -9.55 3.18
CA MET A 181 -9.86 -10.79 3.53
C MET A 181 -10.15 -11.20 4.98
N GLY A 182 -10.14 -10.26 5.93
CA GLY A 182 -10.51 -10.51 7.32
C GLY A 182 -11.91 -11.11 7.48
N VAL A 183 -12.91 -10.56 6.77
CA VAL A 183 -14.27 -11.08 6.77
C VAL A 183 -14.35 -12.48 6.13
N LEU A 184 -13.61 -12.74 5.04
CA LEU A 184 -13.59 -14.04 4.37
C LEU A 184 -12.92 -15.12 5.25
N VAL A 185 -11.85 -14.78 5.96
CA VAL A 185 -11.20 -15.66 6.94
C VAL A 185 -12.15 -15.95 8.10
N TRP A 186 -12.77 -14.90 8.67
CA TRP A 186 -13.74 -15.06 9.77
C TRP A 186 -14.91 -15.98 9.39
N ARG A 187 -15.43 -15.84 8.16
CA ARG A 187 -16.50 -16.71 7.62
C ARG A 187 -16.00 -18.11 7.23
N GLY A 188 -14.71 -18.40 7.36
CA GLY A 188 -14.12 -19.69 7.02
C GLY A 188 -14.06 -20.01 5.53
N LYS A 189 -14.20 -19.00 4.66
CA LYS A 189 -14.06 -19.17 3.20
C LYS A 189 -12.59 -19.28 2.77
N ILE A 190 -11.68 -18.63 3.50
CA ILE A 190 -10.23 -18.72 3.30
C ILE A 190 -9.67 -19.54 4.46
N ARG A 191 -9.09 -20.71 4.16
CA ARG A 191 -8.51 -21.61 5.16
C ARG A 191 -7.65 -22.68 4.51
N GLY A 192 -6.72 -23.25 5.30
CA GLY A 192 -5.93 -24.44 4.93
C GLY A 192 -5.15 -24.19 3.64
N GLU A 193 -5.57 -24.84 2.58
CA GLU A 193 -4.87 -24.81 1.30
C GLU A 193 -5.28 -23.67 0.36
N TYR A 194 -6.44 -23.07 0.60
CA TYR A 194 -6.94 -21.95 -0.21
C TYR A 194 -6.55 -20.61 0.42
N THR A 195 -5.24 -20.33 0.42
CA THR A 195 -4.66 -19.10 1.02
C THR A 195 -4.23 -18.08 -0.03
N THR A 196 -4.28 -18.43 -1.32
CA THR A 196 -3.82 -17.59 -2.44
C THR A 196 -4.35 -16.16 -2.36
N PRO A 197 -5.66 -15.88 -2.15
CA PRO A 197 -6.16 -14.50 -2.11
C PRO A 197 -5.54 -13.68 -0.99
N LEU A 198 -5.30 -14.28 0.18
CA LEU A 198 -4.67 -13.60 1.31
C LEU A 198 -3.20 -13.29 1.03
N VAL A 199 -2.47 -14.22 0.39
CA VAL A 199 -1.07 -14.00 -0.02
C VAL A 199 -0.97 -12.83 -1.01
N LEU A 200 -1.87 -12.79 -2.01
CA LEU A 200 -1.89 -11.71 -3.00
C LEU A 200 -2.24 -10.35 -2.36
N ALA A 201 -3.20 -10.33 -1.44
CA ALA A 201 -3.54 -9.14 -0.67
C ALA A 201 -2.35 -8.63 0.17
N GLY A 202 -1.59 -9.55 0.78
CA GLY A 202 -0.36 -9.23 1.51
C GLY A 202 0.72 -8.65 0.61
N LEU A 203 0.94 -9.18 -0.60
CA LEU A 203 1.89 -8.64 -1.57
C LEU A 203 1.53 -7.21 -2.00
N TYR A 204 0.24 -6.96 -2.25
CA TYR A 204 -0.25 -5.60 -2.54
C TYR A 204 0.02 -4.64 -1.38
N TRP A 205 -0.31 -5.05 -0.14
CA TRP A 205 -0.08 -4.24 1.06
C TRP A 205 1.39 -3.87 1.24
N HIS A 206 2.30 -4.84 1.05
CA HIS A 206 3.75 -4.59 1.13
C HIS A 206 4.25 -3.63 0.05
N LEU A 207 3.71 -3.68 -1.18
CA LEU A 207 4.05 -2.68 -2.20
C LEU A 207 3.68 -1.27 -1.72
N VAL A 208 2.47 -1.10 -1.20
CA VAL A 208 2.01 0.20 -0.70
C VAL A 208 2.92 0.73 0.41
N ASP A 209 3.28 -0.13 1.38
CA ASP A 209 4.21 0.23 2.46
C ASP A 209 5.60 0.63 1.93
N ILE A 210 6.12 -0.12 0.94
CA ILE A 210 7.42 0.18 0.32
C ILE A 210 7.40 1.53 -0.37
N VAL A 211 6.34 1.87 -1.08
CA VAL A 211 6.20 3.18 -1.73
C VAL A 211 6.32 4.32 -0.71
N TRP A 212 5.72 4.19 0.49
CA TRP A 212 5.84 5.19 1.56
C TRP A 212 7.27 5.33 2.07
N ILE A 213 8.03 4.22 2.19
CA ILE A 213 9.45 4.24 2.59
C ILE A 213 10.30 5.10 1.63
N PHE A 214 9.92 5.20 0.34
CA PHE A 214 10.57 6.08 -0.61
C PHE A 214 10.00 7.51 -0.57
N LEU A 215 8.67 7.67 -0.42
CA LEU A 215 8.02 8.98 -0.35
C LEU A 215 8.50 9.78 0.86
N PHE A 216 8.54 9.16 2.03
CA PHE A 216 8.91 9.83 3.27
C PHE A 216 10.27 10.55 3.19
N PRO A 217 11.42 9.91 2.84
CA PRO A 217 12.67 10.63 2.74
C PRO A 217 12.69 11.68 1.62
N LEU A 218 12.00 11.43 0.50
CA LEU A 218 11.96 12.38 -0.61
C LEU A 218 11.21 13.68 -0.26
N MET A 219 10.18 13.62 0.57
CA MET A 219 9.31 14.76 0.88
C MET A 219 9.73 15.46 2.17
N TYR A 220 10.12 14.70 3.21
CA TYR A 220 10.28 15.23 4.56
C TYR A 220 11.74 15.40 5.00
N LEU A 221 12.72 14.62 4.45
CA LEU A 221 14.10 14.62 4.96
C LEU A 221 15.06 15.50 4.14
N ILE A 222 14.68 15.99 2.98
CA ILE A 222 15.58 16.67 2.05
C ILE A 222 15.99 18.07 2.54
N GLY A 223 15.11 18.73 3.27
CA GLY A 223 15.31 20.09 3.77
C GLY A 223 16.10 20.20 5.08
N ARG A 224 16.62 19.09 5.59
CA ARG A 224 17.21 19.05 6.95
C ARG A 224 18.54 18.35 6.99
#